data_58138d43e0ed7e1bc0a78e5151af3883
#
_entry.id   58138d43e0ed7e1bc0a78e5151af3883
#
_cell.length_a   1.000
_cell.length_b   1.000
_cell.length_c   1.000
_cell.angle_alpha   90.00
_cell.angle_beta   90.00
_cell.angle_gamma   90.00
#
_symmetry.space_group_name_H-M   'P 1'
#
loop_
_entity.id
_entity.type
_entity.pdbx_description
1 polymer ?
#
loop_
_entity_poly.entity_id
_entity_poly.type
_entity_poly.pdbx_seq_one_letter_code
_entity_poly.pdbx_strand_id
1 'polypeptide(L)'
;MNDLVDFGFGTQIRKSPFFEATVRWGAKSFSVYNHMYIPRDFGDPERNFWNLINEAILCDVAVERQVQISGPDASKFVQMMSPRDLSSMKVGQCKYVILTNQKGGILNDPVLLKLDDDRYWFSLADSDVLFWAQGLAHHSGLDVDIVEPDVSPLQLQGPKSRIIMSELFDEDFSDLKYYWFKKTKLGDIDLIVSRTGWSSELGYELFLLNHKQGDELYERIMKQGKSLGLHPGHTSTIRRIEGAMLSYHADMDIHTNPFECGLDRLIELDKKFDFVGKEALQRIKKEGLSRLQVGLICLLYTSPSPRDGLLSRMPSSA
;
A
#
# COMPACT_ATOMS: atom_id res chain seq x y z
N MET A 1 -19.22 -22.55 -18.00
CA MET A 1 -19.19 -22.89 -16.58
C MET A 1 -17.84 -22.47 -16.08
N ASN A 2 -17.79 -21.44 -15.22
CA ASN A 2 -16.53 -21.02 -14.62
C ASN A 2 -16.12 -22.09 -13.62
N ASP A 3 -15.03 -22.81 -13.92
CA ASP A 3 -14.36 -23.66 -12.95
C ASP A 3 -13.68 -22.76 -11.90
N LEU A 4 -14.51 -22.08 -11.10
CA LEU A 4 -14.05 -21.53 -9.83
C LEU A 4 -13.71 -22.75 -8.98
N VAL A 5 -12.43 -22.98 -8.79
CA VAL A 5 -11.96 -23.87 -7.74
C VAL A 5 -12.71 -23.43 -6.47
N ASP A 6 -13.34 -24.36 -5.79
CA ASP A 6 -14.08 -24.12 -4.57
C ASP A 6 -13.12 -23.67 -3.47
N PHE A 7 -12.80 -22.35 -3.46
CA PHE A 7 -12.06 -21.76 -2.39
C PHE A 7 -12.98 -21.68 -1.18
N GLY A 8 -12.70 -22.46 -0.17
CA GLY A 8 -13.35 -22.32 1.12
C GLY A 8 -13.07 -20.93 1.70
N PHE A 9 -13.89 -19.94 1.35
CA PHE A 9 -13.81 -18.60 1.89
C PHE A 9 -14.15 -18.64 3.39
N GLY A 10 -13.18 -18.27 4.24
CA GLY A 10 -13.40 -18.16 5.67
C GLY A 10 -14.40 -17.05 5.98
N THR A 11 -15.38 -17.32 6.82
CA THR A 11 -16.42 -16.36 7.20
C THR A 11 -15.89 -15.13 7.96
N GLN A 12 -14.66 -15.23 8.49
CA GLN A 12 -14.00 -14.15 9.23
C GLN A 12 -13.10 -13.28 8.37
N ILE A 13 -12.92 -13.62 7.08
CA ILE A 13 -12.11 -12.84 6.15
C ILE A 13 -13.05 -11.99 5.31
N ARG A 14 -12.80 -10.70 5.28
CA ARG A 14 -13.64 -9.75 4.53
C ARG A 14 -13.41 -9.87 3.03
N LYS A 15 -14.47 -9.65 2.27
CA LYS A 15 -14.41 -9.37 0.84
C LYS A 15 -14.37 -7.86 0.63
N SER A 16 -13.61 -7.40 -0.36
CA SER A 16 -13.65 -6.01 -0.79
C SER A 16 -14.97 -5.68 -1.50
N PRO A 17 -15.34 -4.41 -1.64
CA PRO A 17 -16.49 -4.02 -2.45
C PRO A 17 -16.31 -4.29 -3.95
N PHE A 18 -15.09 -4.64 -4.38
CA PHE A 18 -14.72 -4.96 -5.76
C PHE A 18 -14.60 -6.47 -6.00
N PHE A 19 -14.68 -7.30 -4.96
CA PHE A 19 -14.39 -8.73 -5.01
C PHE A 19 -15.16 -9.45 -6.14
N GLU A 20 -16.48 -9.29 -6.20
CA GLU A 20 -17.31 -9.97 -7.20
C GLU A 20 -17.01 -9.48 -8.62
N ALA A 21 -16.68 -8.21 -8.80
CA ALA A 21 -16.22 -7.67 -10.08
C ALA A 21 -14.87 -8.27 -10.48
N THR A 22 -13.90 -8.39 -9.57
CA THR A 22 -12.61 -9.02 -9.88
C THR A 22 -12.76 -10.46 -10.35
N VAL A 23 -13.68 -11.23 -9.73
CA VAL A 23 -14.01 -12.59 -10.15
C VAL A 23 -14.59 -12.61 -11.56
N ARG A 24 -15.55 -11.73 -11.88
CA ARG A 24 -16.13 -11.63 -13.23
C ARG A 24 -15.08 -11.24 -14.29
N TRP A 25 -14.09 -10.45 -13.91
CA TRP A 25 -12.97 -10.05 -14.77
C TRP A 25 -11.81 -11.04 -14.78
N GLY A 26 -11.95 -12.20 -14.16
CA GLY A 26 -11.07 -13.36 -14.33
C GLY A 26 -10.09 -13.61 -13.19
N ALA A 27 -10.28 -13.04 -12.00
CA ALA A 27 -9.49 -13.41 -10.83
C ALA A 27 -9.69 -14.90 -10.51
N LYS A 28 -8.58 -15.64 -10.38
CA LYS A 28 -8.55 -17.10 -10.17
C LYS A 28 -8.09 -17.51 -8.79
N SER A 29 -7.29 -16.68 -8.13
CA SER A 29 -6.83 -16.95 -6.78
C SER A 29 -6.75 -15.68 -5.94
N PHE A 30 -6.84 -15.88 -4.64
CA PHE A 30 -6.79 -14.82 -3.64
C PHE A 30 -5.84 -15.21 -2.52
N SER A 31 -5.22 -14.22 -1.91
CA SER A 31 -4.57 -14.35 -0.61
C SER A 31 -5.25 -13.45 0.41
N VAL A 32 -4.79 -13.49 1.65
CA VAL A 32 -5.28 -12.64 2.74
C VAL A 32 -4.24 -11.58 3.06
N TYR A 33 -4.70 -10.36 3.24
CA TYR A 33 -3.90 -9.21 3.64
C TYR A 33 -4.81 -8.28 4.47
N ASN A 34 -4.39 -7.82 5.63
CA ASN A 34 -5.22 -7.02 6.54
C ASN A 34 -6.63 -7.60 6.79
N HIS A 35 -6.73 -8.94 6.99
CA HIS A 35 -7.99 -9.66 7.21
C HIS A 35 -9.01 -9.55 6.06
N MET A 36 -8.54 -9.29 4.82
CA MET A 36 -9.37 -9.17 3.63
C MET A 36 -8.75 -9.94 2.46
N TYR A 37 -9.59 -10.45 1.55
CA TYR A 37 -9.11 -11.12 0.34
C TYR A 37 -8.58 -10.11 -0.67
N ILE A 38 -7.40 -10.43 -1.25
CA ILE A 38 -6.76 -9.69 -2.34
C ILE A 38 -6.53 -10.62 -3.53
N PRO A 39 -6.88 -10.23 -4.77
CA PRO A 39 -6.56 -11.01 -5.96
C PRO A 39 -5.05 -11.22 -6.13
N ARG A 40 -4.65 -12.42 -6.55
CA ARG A 40 -3.23 -12.78 -6.78
C ARG A 40 -2.95 -13.37 -8.14
N ASP A 41 -3.99 -13.74 -8.88
CA ASP A 41 -3.83 -14.35 -10.19
C ASP A 41 -5.03 -14.06 -11.08
N PHE A 42 -4.76 -13.71 -12.33
CA PHE A 42 -5.73 -13.56 -13.42
C PHE A 42 -5.44 -14.55 -14.57
N GLY A 43 -4.68 -15.63 -14.28
CA GLY A 43 -4.45 -16.78 -15.15
C GLY A 43 -3.20 -16.75 -16.00
N ASP A 44 -2.53 -15.62 -16.13
CA ASP A 44 -1.28 -15.47 -16.89
C ASP A 44 -0.41 -14.41 -16.19
N PRO A 45 0.51 -14.84 -15.31
CA PRO A 45 1.35 -13.92 -14.53
C PRO A 45 2.36 -13.16 -15.40
N GLU A 46 2.85 -13.75 -16.48
CA GLU A 46 3.76 -13.08 -17.41
C GLU A 46 3.02 -11.96 -18.14
N ARG A 47 1.84 -12.25 -18.67
CA ARG A 47 0.99 -11.25 -19.32
C ARG A 47 0.59 -10.13 -18.36
N ASN A 48 0.26 -10.46 -17.11
CA ASN A 48 -0.07 -9.45 -16.09
C ASN A 48 1.11 -8.50 -15.84
N PHE A 49 2.33 -9.02 -15.78
CA PHE A 49 3.55 -8.23 -15.64
C PHE A 49 3.76 -7.29 -16.84
N TRP A 50 3.66 -7.81 -18.06
CA TRP A 50 3.85 -7.00 -19.28
C TRP A 50 2.74 -5.99 -19.51
N ASN A 51 1.49 -6.27 -19.09
CA ASN A 51 0.39 -5.30 -19.10
C ASN A 51 0.70 -4.12 -18.16
N LEU A 52 1.26 -4.40 -16.98
CA LEU A 52 1.67 -3.33 -16.04
C LEU A 52 2.73 -2.42 -16.64
N ILE A 53 3.74 -2.98 -17.34
CA ILE A 53 4.88 -2.20 -17.84
C ILE A 53 4.56 -1.46 -19.15
N ASN A 54 3.75 -2.04 -20.03
CA ASN A 54 3.52 -1.53 -21.38
C ASN A 54 2.15 -0.87 -21.56
N GLU A 55 1.18 -1.20 -20.71
CA GLU A 55 -0.21 -0.81 -20.82
C GLU A 55 -0.68 -0.15 -19.51
N ALA A 56 -1.76 -0.68 -18.94
CA ALA A 56 -2.21 -0.37 -17.58
C ALA A 56 -2.98 -1.55 -16.97
N ILE A 57 -2.93 -1.65 -15.65
CA ILE A 57 -3.72 -2.63 -14.89
C ILE A 57 -4.55 -1.93 -13.82
N LEU A 58 -5.72 -2.51 -13.50
CA LEU A 58 -6.54 -2.14 -12.37
C LEU A 58 -6.45 -3.23 -11.30
N CYS A 59 -5.92 -2.85 -10.12
CA CYS A 59 -5.76 -3.75 -8.98
C CYS A 59 -6.77 -3.40 -7.89
N ASP A 60 -7.47 -4.41 -7.37
CA ASP A 60 -8.19 -4.29 -6.11
C ASP A 60 -7.17 -4.33 -4.95
N VAL A 61 -7.00 -3.20 -4.30
CA VAL A 61 -6.12 -3.03 -3.14
C VAL A 61 -6.88 -2.51 -1.91
N ALA A 62 -8.18 -2.79 -1.82
CA ALA A 62 -9.00 -2.42 -0.66
C ALA A 62 -8.48 -3.02 0.66
N VAL A 63 -7.60 -4.00 0.57
CA VAL A 63 -6.83 -4.55 1.69
C VAL A 63 -5.91 -3.52 2.37
N GLU A 64 -5.53 -2.44 1.67
CA GLU A 64 -4.86 -1.27 2.24
C GLU A 64 -5.87 -0.42 3.01
N ARG A 65 -6.36 -0.98 4.11
CA ARG A 65 -7.38 -0.35 4.97
C ARG A 65 -6.90 1.01 5.45
N GLN A 66 -7.81 1.97 5.56
CA GLN A 66 -7.48 3.26 6.11
C GLN A 66 -7.77 3.29 7.62
N VAL A 67 -6.87 3.94 8.36
CA VAL A 67 -7.13 4.39 9.73
C VAL A 67 -7.26 5.90 9.69
N GLN A 68 -8.46 6.39 9.98
CA GLN A 68 -8.72 7.81 10.12
C GLN A 68 -8.40 8.27 11.53
N ILE A 69 -7.68 9.38 11.62
CA ILE A 69 -7.43 10.12 12.84
C ILE A 69 -7.98 11.53 12.65
N SER A 70 -8.92 11.92 13.49
CA SER A 70 -9.56 13.23 13.43
C SER A 70 -9.71 13.85 14.83
N GLY A 71 -9.89 15.16 14.89
CA GLY A 71 -10.06 15.91 16.13
C GLY A 71 -9.04 17.02 16.33
N PRO A 72 -9.24 17.85 17.35
CA PRO A 72 -8.42 19.04 17.59
C PRO A 72 -6.92 18.76 17.74
N ASP A 73 -6.55 17.59 18.26
CA ASP A 73 -5.17 17.19 18.46
C ASP A 73 -4.67 16.17 17.41
N ALA A 74 -5.40 15.94 16.32
CA ALA A 74 -5.03 14.94 15.28
C ALA A 74 -3.62 15.15 14.75
N SER A 75 -3.21 16.38 14.44
CA SER A 75 -1.85 16.71 13.98
C SER A 75 -0.76 16.30 14.96
N LYS A 76 -0.99 16.53 16.26
CA LYS A 76 -0.04 16.16 17.32
C LYS A 76 0.04 14.64 17.46
N PHE A 77 -1.12 13.99 17.43
CA PHE A 77 -1.21 12.53 17.56
C PHE A 77 -0.53 11.82 16.41
N VAL A 78 -0.78 12.24 15.15
CA VAL A 78 -0.13 11.67 13.96
C VAL A 78 1.38 11.90 14.00
N GLN A 79 1.85 13.08 14.48
CA GLN A 79 3.28 13.33 14.66
C GLN A 79 3.88 12.42 15.74
N MET A 80 3.15 12.14 16.84
CA MET A 80 3.60 11.22 17.88
C MET A 80 3.74 9.78 17.38
N MET A 81 2.96 9.38 16.37
CA MET A 81 3.03 8.04 15.79
C MET A 81 4.21 7.85 14.82
N SER A 82 4.77 8.93 14.25
CA SER A 82 5.76 8.85 13.17
C SER A 82 7.06 9.60 13.49
N PRO A 83 8.23 9.00 13.22
CA PRO A 83 9.53 9.65 13.33
C PRO A 83 9.78 10.72 12.25
N ARG A 84 8.96 10.79 11.20
CA ARG A 84 9.09 11.77 10.13
C ARG A 84 8.48 13.10 10.53
N ASP A 85 9.17 14.22 10.23
CA ASP A 85 8.61 15.57 10.44
C ASP A 85 7.41 15.81 9.50
N LEU A 86 6.24 16.01 10.11
CA LEU A 86 4.97 16.24 9.42
C LEU A 86 4.52 17.71 9.49
N SER A 87 5.26 18.58 10.18
CA SER A 87 4.87 19.98 10.45
C SER A 87 4.62 20.80 9.19
N SER A 88 5.30 20.49 8.09
CA SER A 88 5.15 21.17 6.80
C SER A 88 4.13 20.54 5.85
N MET A 89 3.43 19.48 6.29
CA MET A 89 2.47 18.77 5.45
C MET A 89 1.23 19.60 5.19
N LYS A 90 0.87 19.75 3.92
CA LYS A 90 -0.30 20.54 3.48
C LYS A 90 -1.51 19.65 3.27
N VAL A 91 -2.70 20.21 3.39
CA VAL A 91 -3.96 19.56 2.98
C VAL A 91 -3.86 19.20 1.49
N GLY A 92 -4.31 18.01 1.11
CA GLY A 92 -4.15 17.45 -0.24
C GLY A 92 -2.82 16.73 -0.48
N GLN A 93 -1.91 16.72 0.47
CA GLN A 93 -0.61 16.05 0.35
C GLN A 93 -0.64 14.64 0.96
N CYS A 94 0.13 13.73 0.35
CA CYS A 94 0.47 12.42 0.90
C CYS A 94 1.94 12.39 1.35
N LYS A 95 2.27 11.52 2.30
CA LYS A 95 3.66 11.21 2.68
C LYS A 95 3.79 9.72 3.02
N TYR A 96 4.82 9.07 2.50
CA TYR A 96 5.24 7.76 2.99
C TYR A 96 5.88 7.94 4.37
N VAL A 97 5.39 7.25 5.37
CA VAL A 97 5.86 7.37 6.76
C VAL A 97 6.12 5.99 7.36
N ILE A 98 6.85 5.96 8.45
CA ILE A 98 7.09 4.77 9.25
C ILE A 98 6.39 4.94 10.59
N LEU A 99 5.73 3.90 11.06
CA LEU A 99 5.25 3.81 12.43
C LEU A 99 6.16 2.87 13.20
N THR A 100 6.61 3.29 14.38
CA THR A 100 7.54 2.50 15.19
C THR A 100 6.98 2.17 16.55
N ASN A 101 7.38 1.01 17.10
CA ASN A 101 7.10 0.66 18.48
C ASN A 101 8.16 1.28 19.42
N GLN A 102 7.97 1.13 20.75
CA GLN A 102 8.86 1.69 21.76
C GLN A 102 10.27 1.09 21.76
N LYS A 103 10.52 -0.01 21.02
CA LYS A 103 11.84 -0.60 20.83
C LYS A 103 12.50 -0.14 19.52
N GLY A 104 11.83 0.71 18.72
CA GLY A 104 12.30 1.19 17.44
C GLY A 104 12.02 0.24 16.26
N GLY A 105 11.30 -0.86 16.48
CA GLY A 105 10.88 -1.76 15.41
C GLY A 105 9.73 -1.20 14.59
N ILE A 106 9.66 -1.53 13.31
CA ILE A 106 8.64 -1.03 12.38
C ILE A 106 7.30 -1.74 12.63
N LEU A 107 6.26 -0.98 12.93
CA LEU A 107 4.89 -1.49 13.07
C LEU A 107 4.13 -1.51 11.74
N ASN A 108 4.40 -0.54 10.90
CA ASN A 108 3.79 -0.36 9.59
C ASN A 108 4.54 0.73 8.81
N ASP A 109 4.36 0.76 7.50
CA ASP A 109 4.95 1.74 6.60
C ASP A 109 3.90 2.40 5.69
N PRO A 110 2.89 3.06 6.28
CA PRO A 110 1.73 3.53 5.53
C PRO A 110 2.03 4.75 4.65
N VAL A 111 1.13 4.99 3.72
CA VAL A 111 0.98 6.31 3.12
C VAL A 111 0.02 7.13 3.98
N LEU A 112 0.50 8.27 4.47
CA LEU A 112 -0.28 9.24 5.23
C LEU A 112 -0.88 10.26 4.27
N LEU A 113 -2.21 10.47 4.33
CA LEU A 113 -2.94 11.50 3.59
C LEU A 113 -3.42 12.58 4.59
N LYS A 114 -3.16 13.86 4.33
CA LYS A 114 -3.73 14.97 5.10
C LYS A 114 -4.99 15.47 4.40
N LEU A 115 -6.16 15.06 4.90
CA LEU A 115 -7.46 15.36 4.31
C LEU A 115 -7.98 16.74 4.66
N ASP A 116 -7.62 17.20 5.88
CA ASP A 116 -7.96 18.49 6.45
C ASP A 116 -6.91 18.89 7.50
N ASP A 117 -7.03 20.04 8.13
CA ASP A 117 -6.08 20.43 9.18
C ASP A 117 -6.15 19.54 10.42
N ASP A 118 -7.31 18.96 10.67
CA ASP A 118 -7.61 18.09 11.82
C ASP A 118 -8.01 16.66 11.42
N ARG A 119 -7.74 16.22 10.16
CA ARG A 119 -8.14 14.90 9.68
C ARG A 119 -7.11 14.28 8.76
N TYR A 120 -6.71 13.06 9.11
CA TYR A 120 -5.68 12.28 8.43
C TYR A 120 -6.13 10.86 8.17
N TRP A 121 -5.63 10.23 7.09
CA TRP A 121 -5.69 8.79 6.87
C TRP A 121 -4.31 8.20 6.82
N PHE A 122 -4.12 7.06 7.48
CA PHE A 122 -3.07 6.12 7.19
C PHE A 122 -3.64 5.03 6.27
N SER A 123 -3.10 4.90 5.05
CA SER A 123 -3.35 3.77 4.15
C SER A 123 -2.33 2.69 4.47
N LEU A 124 -2.78 1.55 4.98
CA LEU A 124 -1.95 0.62 5.74
C LEU A 124 -1.31 -0.48 4.90
N ALA A 125 -0.08 -0.86 5.25
CA ALA A 125 0.42 -2.21 5.05
C ALA A 125 -0.22 -3.21 6.04
N ASP A 126 0.14 -4.51 5.96
CA ASP A 126 -0.50 -5.60 6.69
C ASP A 126 -0.16 -5.60 8.18
N SER A 127 -0.85 -4.79 8.99
CA SER A 127 -0.81 -4.87 10.46
C SER A 127 -1.96 -4.14 11.14
N ASP A 128 -2.23 -4.45 12.41
CA ASP A 128 -3.37 -3.95 13.19
C ASP A 128 -3.14 -2.55 13.78
N VAL A 129 -2.83 -1.57 12.94
CA VAL A 129 -2.57 -0.17 13.35
C VAL A 129 -3.78 0.47 14.01
N LEU A 130 -5.01 0.11 13.63
CA LEU A 130 -6.23 0.67 14.22
C LEU A 130 -6.24 0.48 15.74
N PHE A 131 -6.08 -0.76 16.21
CA PHE A 131 -6.12 -1.06 17.64
C PHE A 131 -4.92 -0.49 18.39
N TRP A 132 -3.75 -0.49 17.74
CA TRP A 132 -2.56 0.14 18.31
C TRP A 132 -2.74 1.64 18.48
N ALA A 133 -3.28 2.34 17.48
CA ALA A 133 -3.54 3.77 17.54
C ALA A 133 -4.59 4.12 18.61
N GLN A 134 -5.70 3.35 18.69
CA GLN A 134 -6.71 3.53 19.72
C GLN A 134 -6.14 3.32 21.13
N GLY A 135 -5.32 2.27 21.33
CA GLY A 135 -4.64 2.03 22.60
C GLY A 135 -3.67 3.14 22.99
N LEU A 136 -2.93 3.68 22.03
CA LEU A 136 -2.01 4.80 22.24
C LEU A 136 -2.78 6.09 22.57
N ALA A 137 -3.89 6.37 21.88
CA ALA A 137 -4.73 7.55 22.11
C ALA A 137 -5.33 7.56 23.53
N HIS A 138 -5.77 6.40 24.02
CA HIS A 138 -6.38 6.27 25.36
C HIS A 138 -5.47 6.79 26.48
N HIS A 139 -4.15 6.70 26.30
CA HIS A 139 -3.17 7.14 27.31
C HIS A 139 -2.45 8.44 26.94
N SER A 140 -2.72 9.02 25.78
CA SER A 140 -2.02 10.21 25.29
C SER A 140 -2.49 11.53 25.92
N GLY A 141 -3.74 11.56 26.40
CA GLY A 141 -4.41 12.78 26.84
C GLY A 141 -4.78 13.74 25.68
N LEU A 142 -4.65 13.30 24.43
CA LEU A 142 -5.00 14.08 23.24
C LEU A 142 -6.46 13.84 22.84
N ASP A 143 -7.13 14.90 22.38
CA ASP A 143 -8.51 14.86 21.91
C ASP A 143 -8.54 14.44 20.43
N VAL A 144 -8.68 13.13 20.21
CA VAL A 144 -8.72 12.51 18.89
C VAL A 144 -9.77 11.40 18.81
N ASP A 145 -10.41 11.30 17.65
CA ASP A 145 -11.25 10.17 17.25
C ASP A 145 -10.53 9.30 16.22
N ILE A 146 -10.54 7.97 16.42
CA ILE A 146 -9.81 7.02 15.62
C ILE A 146 -10.73 5.89 15.15
N VAL A 147 -10.97 5.85 13.86
CA VAL A 147 -11.91 4.90 13.23
C VAL A 147 -11.35 4.31 11.93
N GLU A 148 -11.91 3.19 11.52
CA GLU A 148 -11.80 2.71 10.14
C GLU A 148 -12.95 3.33 9.33
N PRO A 149 -12.67 4.25 8.38
CA PRO A 149 -13.71 4.84 7.55
C PRO A 149 -14.21 3.87 6.48
N ASP A 150 -15.40 4.12 5.92
CA ASP A 150 -15.91 3.38 4.74
C ASP A 150 -15.19 3.85 3.47
N VAL A 151 -13.97 3.37 3.29
CA VAL A 151 -13.09 3.72 2.16
C VAL A 151 -12.41 2.47 1.62
N SER A 152 -12.38 2.36 0.30
CA SER A 152 -11.76 1.22 -0.38
C SER A 152 -10.94 1.69 -1.59
N PRO A 153 -9.62 1.49 -1.62
CA PRO A 153 -8.79 1.89 -2.74
C PRO A 153 -8.75 0.86 -3.87
N LEU A 154 -8.68 1.39 -5.10
CA LEU A 154 -8.23 0.70 -6.31
C LEU A 154 -6.91 1.33 -6.76
N GLN A 155 -6.00 0.56 -7.34
CA GLN A 155 -4.80 1.06 -8.00
C GLN A 155 -4.93 0.92 -9.52
N LEU A 156 -4.87 2.05 -10.25
CA LEU A 156 -4.73 2.12 -11.70
C LEU A 156 -3.27 2.43 -12.01
N GLN A 157 -2.51 1.45 -12.47
CA GLN A 157 -1.06 1.53 -12.61
C GLN A 157 -0.61 1.14 -14.01
N GLY A 158 0.44 1.80 -14.51
CA GLY A 158 1.05 1.57 -15.81
C GLY A 158 1.14 2.84 -16.66
N PRO A 159 1.93 2.84 -17.74
CA PRO A 159 2.20 4.04 -18.56
C PRO A 159 0.94 4.66 -19.18
N LYS A 160 -0.09 3.87 -19.46
CA LYS A 160 -1.36 4.34 -20.03
C LYS A 160 -2.34 4.87 -18.97
N SER A 161 -2.03 4.79 -17.69
CA SER A 161 -2.93 5.23 -16.60
C SER A 161 -3.38 6.68 -16.75
N ARG A 162 -2.50 7.60 -17.23
CA ARG A 162 -2.86 9.00 -17.43
C ARG A 162 -3.93 9.18 -18.53
N ILE A 163 -3.79 8.50 -19.66
CA ILE A 163 -4.77 8.58 -20.76
C ILE A 163 -6.11 8.02 -20.30
N ILE A 164 -6.07 6.88 -19.57
CA ILE A 164 -7.28 6.27 -19.03
C ILE A 164 -7.95 7.21 -18.04
N MET A 165 -7.21 7.84 -17.13
CA MET A 165 -7.78 8.83 -16.20
C MET A 165 -8.43 10.02 -16.93
N SER A 166 -7.81 10.57 -17.98
CA SER A 166 -8.39 11.68 -18.73
C SER A 166 -9.67 11.32 -19.51
N GLU A 167 -9.83 10.06 -19.88
CA GLU A 167 -11.04 9.56 -20.56
C GLU A 167 -12.16 9.15 -19.59
N LEU A 168 -11.78 8.81 -18.34
CA LEU A 168 -12.73 8.41 -17.30
C LEU A 168 -13.39 9.63 -16.64
N PHE A 169 -12.64 10.69 -16.44
CA PHE A 169 -13.07 11.84 -15.66
C PHE A 169 -13.18 13.09 -16.55
N ASP A 170 -14.20 13.90 -16.32
CA ASP A 170 -14.34 15.24 -16.93
C ASP A 170 -13.37 16.25 -16.29
N GLU A 171 -12.19 15.79 -15.89
CA GLU A 171 -11.22 16.54 -15.11
C GLU A 171 -9.78 16.14 -15.46
N ASP A 172 -8.88 17.14 -15.56
CA ASP A 172 -7.47 16.89 -15.83
C ASP A 172 -6.70 16.49 -14.56
N PHE A 173 -5.94 15.41 -14.69
CA PHE A 173 -5.02 14.88 -13.65
C PHE A 173 -3.55 15.10 -13.99
N SER A 174 -3.23 15.81 -15.09
CA SER A 174 -1.85 16.04 -15.53
C SER A 174 -1.05 16.84 -14.49
N ASP A 175 -1.69 17.77 -13.80
CA ASP A 175 -1.10 18.64 -12.78
C ASP A 175 -1.05 18.00 -11.37
N LEU A 176 -1.68 16.84 -11.19
CA LEU A 176 -1.64 16.15 -9.90
C LEU A 176 -0.22 15.63 -9.62
N LYS A 177 0.44 16.27 -8.67
CA LYS A 177 1.84 15.97 -8.30
C LYS A 177 1.95 14.61 -7.62
N TYR A 178 3.10 13.96 -7.79
CA TYR A 178 3.42 12.75 -7.05
C TYR A 178 3.32 12.97 -5.54
N TYR A 179 2.66 12.05 -4.82
CA TYR A 179 2.29 12.20 -3.41
C TYR A 179 1.34 13.37 -3.11
N TRP A 180 0.43 13.66 -4.03
CA TRP A 180 -0.71 14.55 -3.81
C TRP A 180 -2.00 13.85 -4.18
N PHE A 181 -3.10 14.32 -3.63
CA PHE A 181 -4.44 13.84 -3.97
C PHE A 181 -5.40 15.01 -4.18
N LYS A 182 -6.53 14.72 -4.81
CA LYS A 182 -7.68 15.62 -4.91
C LYS A 182 -8.98 14.84 -4.75
N LYS A 183 -10.02 15.53 -4.29
CA LYS A 183 -11.40 15.01 -4.23
C LYS A 183 -12.02 15.20 -5.62
N THR A 184 -12.73 14.18 -6.11
CA THR A 184 -13.36 14.19 -7.42
C THR A 184 -14.57 13.24 -7.45
N LYS A 185 -15.23 13.15 -8.60
CA LYS A 185 -16.32 12.22 -8.85
C LYS A 185 -16.17 11.51 -10.19
N LEU A 186 -16.54 10.24 -10.23
CA LEU A 186 -16.78 9.54 -11.48
C LEU A 186 -18.30 9.39 -11.69
N GLY A 187 -18.90 10.33 -12.40
CA GLY A 187 -20.36 10.47 -12.44
C GLY A 187 -20.91 10.84 -11.06
N ASP A 188 -21.67 9.94 -10.45
CA ASP A 188 -22.27 10.09 -9.11
C ASP A 188 -21.44 9.45 -7.99
N ILE A 189 -20.31 8.81 -8.31
CA ILE A 189 -19.44 8.13 -7.36
C ILE A 189 -18.40 9.11 -6.80
N ASP A 190 -18.45 9.37 -5.50
CA ASP A 190 -17.47 10.20 -4.79
C ASP A 190 -16.14 9.47 -4.58
N LEU A 191 -15.03 10.13 -4.94
CA LEU A 191 -13.68 9.59 -4.89
C LEU A 191 -12.67 10.59 -4.32
N ILE A 192 -11.62 10.05 -3.72
CA ILE A 192 -10.33 10.73 -3.59
C ILE A 192 -9.38 10.04 -4.58
N VAL A 193 -8.69 10.82 -5.40
CA VAL A 193 -7.68 10.30 -6.32
C VAL A 193 -6.32 10.82 -5.91
N SER A 194 -5.39 9.93 -5.58
CA SER A 194 -3.99 10.27 -5.31
C SER A 194 -3.08 9.83 -6.46
N ARG A 195 -1.97 10.54 -6.61
CA ARG A 195 -0.88 10.11 -7.48
C ARG A 195 0.15 9.35 -6.66
N THR A 196 -0.23 8.15 -6.27
CA THR A 196 0.54 7.17 -5.50
C THR A 196 0.38 5.78 -6.13
N GLY A 197 1.10 4.80 -5.61
CA GLY A 197 1.01 3.41 -6.05
C GLY A 197 2.24 2.61 -5.61
N TRP A 198 2.11 1.28 -5.67
CA TRP A 198 3.14 0.34 -5.26
C TRP A 198 3.62 -0.54 -6.43
N SER A 199 3.92 0.09 -7.56
CA SER A 199 4.25 -0.61 -8.81
C SER A 199 5.52 -0.12 -9.51
N SER A 200 6.12 0.98 -9.05
CA SER A 200 7.20 1.71 -9.75
C SER A 200 6.83 2.22 -11.14
N GLU A 201 5.55 2.17 -11.49
CA GLU A 201 5.00 2.74 -12.72
C GLU A 201 4.23 4.02 -12.43
N LEU A 202 3.94 4.78 -13.49
CA LEU A 202 2.98 5.88 -13.39
C LEU A 202 1.62 5.30 -12.97
N GLY A 203 0.99 5.92 -11.98
CA GLY A 203 -0.30 5.45 -11.54
C GLY A 203 -1.03 6.35 -10.58
N TYR A 204 -2.23 5.92 -10.28
CA TYR A 204 -3.17 6.60 -9.38
C TYR A 204 -3.81 5.58 -8.45
N GLU A 205 -4.16 6.04 -7.26
CA GLU A 205 -5.01 5.30 -6.33
C GLU A 205 -6.35 6.02 -6.22
N LEU A 206 -7.43 5.27 -6.40
CA LEU A 206 -8.81 5.77 -6.38
C LEU A 206 -9.47 5.26 -5.11
N PHE A 207 -9.63 6.11 -4.11
CA PHE A 207 -10.27 5.79 -2.84
C PHE A 207 -11.77 6.00 -2.96
N LEU A 208 -12.52 4.90 -3.04
CA LEU A 208 -13.98 4.90 -3.03
C LEU A 208 -14.51 5.26 -1.63
N LEU A 209 -15.42 6.22 -1.55
CA LEU A 209 -15.97 6.73 -0.28
C LEU A 209 -17.30 6.09 0.14
N ASN A 210 -17.76 5.08 -0.59
CA ASN A 210 -19.00 4.35 -0.30
C ASN A 210 -18.89 2.92 -0.86
N HIS A 211 -18.70 1.94 0.01
CA HIS A 211 -18.53 0.53 -0.40
C HIS A 211 -19.66 -0.01 -1.28
N LYS A 212 -20.90 0.53 -1.17
CA LYS A 212 -22.05 0.07 -1.98
C LYS A 212 -21.87 0.33 -3.47
N GLN A 213 -21.00 1.26 -3.85
CA GLN A 213 -20.72 1.61 -5.25
C GLN A 213 -19.47 0.90 -5.81
N GLY A 214 -18.90 -0.04 -5.07
CA GLY A 214 -17.63 -0.69 -5.47
C GLY A 214 -17.75 -1.50 -6.74
N ASP A 215 -18.76 -2.34 -6.84
CA ASP A 215 -18.99 -3.15 -8.03
C ASP A 215 -19.19 -2.26 -9.27
N GLU A 216 -19.99 -1.23 -9.15
CA GLU A 216 -20.25 -0.26 -10.22
C GLU A 216 -18.96 0.48 -10.62
N LEU A 217 -18.18 0.97 -9.66
CA LEU A 217 -16.94 1.67 -9.92
C LEU A 217 -15.96 0.81 -10.71
N TYR A 218 -15.71 -0.42 -10.25
CA TYR A 218 -14.80 -1.34 -10.92
C TYR A 218 -15.23 -1.63 -12.35
N GLU A 219 -16.50 -1.97 -12.55
CA GLU A 219 -17.09 -2.26 -13.87
C GLU A 219 -17.02 -1.05 -14.81
N ARG A 220 -17.30 0.16 -14.32
CA ARG A 220 -17.25 1.40 -15.09
C ARG A 220 -15.82 1.67 -15.59
N ILE A 221 -14.83 1.60 -14.69
CA ILE A 221 -13.42 1.79 -15.04
C ILE A 221 -12.95 0.75 -16.06
N MET A 222 -13.22 -0.53 -15.79
CA MET A 222 -12.78 -1.61 -16.68
C MET A 222 -13.41 -1.53 -18.07
N LYS A 223 -14.71 -1.26 -18.17
CA LYS A 223 -15.41 -1.17 -19.45
C LYS A 223 -14.90 0.00 -20.30
N GLN A 224 -14.73 1.18 -19.71
CA GLN A 224 -14.24 2.36 -20.40
C GLN A 224 -12.75 2.24 -20.75
N GLY A 225 -11.94 1.73 -19.82
CA GLY A 225 -10.50 1.62 -20.00
C GLY A 225 -10.05 0.49 -20.93
N LYS A 226 -10.90 -0.52 -21.19
CA LYS A 226 -10.53 -1.70 -21.98
C LYS A 226 -10.01 -1.38 -23.38
N SER A 227 -10.67 -0.47 -24.10
CA SER A 227 -10.24 -0.02 -25.45
C SER A 227 -8.94 0.78 -25.43
N LEU A 228 -8.53 1.28 -24.27
CA LEU A 228 -7.32 2.07 -24.05
C LEU A 228 -6.15 1.25 -23.54
N GLY A 229 -6.34 -0.09 -23.38
CA GLY A 229 -5.31 -1.00 -22.90
C GLY A 229 -5.34 -1.21 -21.38
N LEU A 230 -6.50 -1.03 -20.73
CA LEU A 230 -6.67 -1.41 -19.33
C LEU A 230 -6.97 -2.90 -19.21
N HIS A 231 -6.26 -3.55 -18.31
CA HIS A 231 -6.43 -4.95 -17.97
C HIS A 231 -6.72 -5.14 -16.48
N PRO A 232 -7.49 -6.17 -16.09
CA PRO A 232 -7.54 -6.55 -14.69
C PRO A 232 -6.17 -7.06 -14.26
N GLY A 233 -5.76 -6.78 -13.03
CA GLY A 233 -4.45 -7.18 -12.55
C GLY A 233 -4.34 -7.25 -11.03
N HIS A 234 -3.17 -7.61 -10.58
CA HIS A 234 -2.81 -7.64 -9.16
C HIS A 234 -1.44 -6.99 -8.93
N THR A 235 -1.13 -6.68 -7.67
CA THR A 235 0.15 -6.10 -7.28
C THR A 235 1.31 -7.03 -7.67
N SER A 236 2.35 -6.46 -8.33
CA SER A 236 3.49 -7.23 -8.83
C SER A 236 4.67 -7.21 -7.87
N THR A 237 4.96 -8.36 -7.25
CA THR A 237 6.13 -8.52 -6.37
C THR A 237 7.44 -8.37 -7.15
N ILE A 238 7.52 -8.82 -8.39
CA ILE A 238 8.70 -8.66 -9.24
C ILE A 238 8.96 -7.17 -9.47
N ARG A 239 7.95 -6.44 -9.93
CA ARG A 239 8.10 -5.03 -10.30
C ARG A 239 8.45 -4.13 -9.09
N ARG A 240 7.84 -4.38 -7.92
CA ARG A 240 8.19 -3.62 -6.72
C ARG A 240 9.65 -3.84 -6.30
N ILE A 241 10.19 -5.07 -6.45
CA ILE A 241 11.60 -5.37 -6.14
C ILE A 241 12.52 -4.65 -7.12
N GLU A 242 12.23 -4.66 -8.43
CA GLU A 242 12.97 -3.89 -9.44
C GLU A 242 12.99 -2.38 -9.11
N GLY A 243 11.90 -1.86 -8.57
CA GLY A 243 11.77 -0.47 -8.14
C GLY A 243 12.31 -0.18 -6.73
N ALA A 244 12.91 -1.16 -6.06
CA ALA A 244 13.40 -1.07 -4.68
C ALA A 244 12.31 -0.62 -3.67
N MET A 245 11.04 -1.00 -3.90
CA MET A 245 9.94 -0.71 -2.99
C MET A 245 9.85 -1.82 -1.94
N LEU A 246 9.82 -1.43 -0.68
CA LEU A 246 9.73 -2.34 0.44
C LEU A 246 8.29 -2.88 0.60
N SER A 247 8.19 -4.04 1.23
CA SER A 247 6.94 -4.69 1.59
C SER A 247 6.98 -5.15 3.03
N TYR A 248 6.01 -4.72 3.82
CA TYR A 248 5.86 -5.16 5.19
C TYR A 248 5.67 -6.69 5.24
N HIS A 249 6.22 -7.36 6.23
CA HIS A 249 6.37 -8.81 6.39
C HIS A 249 7.36 -9.49 5.42
N ALA A 250 7.56 -8.97 4.21
CA ALA A 250 8.53 -9.56 3.29
C ALA A 250 9.96 -9.03 3.51
N ASP A 251 10.08 -7.73 3.72
CA ASP A 251 11.38 -7.04 3.83
C ASP A 251 11.63 -6.46 5.22
N MET A 252 10.60 -6.24 6.00
CA MET A 252 10.65 -5.65 7.34
C MET A 252 9.46 -6.05 8.19
N ASP A 253 9.64 -5.99 9.52
CA ASP A 253 8.65 -6.32 10.52
C ASP A 253 8.91 -5.59 11.85
N ILE A 254 8.24 -5.99 12.93
CA ILE A 254 8.39 -5.41 14.27
C ILE A 254 9.78 -5.63 14.90
N HIS A 255 10.61 -6.49 14.33
CA HIS A 255 11.98 -6.78 14.78
C HIS A 255 13.04 -6.08 13.94
N THR A 256 12.60 -5.37 12.90
CA THR A 256 13.45 -4.61 11.99
C THR A 256 13.32 -3.12 12.31
N ASN A 257 14.43 -2.41 12.47
CA ASN A 257 14.40 -0.97 12.64
C ASN A 257 14.57 -0.25 11.29
N PRO A 258 14.12 1.02 11.18
CA PRO A 258 14.17 1.76 9.90
C PRO A 258 15.57 1.93 9.30
N PHE A 259 16.59 1.99 10.11
CA PHE A 259 17.98 2.14 9.64
C PHE A 259 18.48 0.87 8.94
N GLU A 260 18.07 -0.32 9.42
CA GLU A 260 18.39 -1.59 8.76
C GLU A 260 17.83 -1.67 7.34
N CYS A 261 16.73 -0.97 7.07
CA CYS A 261 16.06 -0.92 5.75
C CYS A 261 16.51 0.27 4.88
N GLY A 262 17.49 1.08 5.33
CA GLY A 262 17.92 2.27 4.59
C GLY A 262 16.87 3.39 4.53
N LEU A 263 15.99 3.46 5.54
CA LEU A 263 14.94 4.46 5.66
C LEU A 263 15.34 5.67 6.54
N ASP A 264 16.63 5.89 6.74
CA ASP A 264 17.21 6.97 7.56
C ASP A 264 16.60 8.33 7.27
N ARG A 265 16.35 8.61 5.98
CA ARG A 265 15.78 9.88 5.51
C ARG A 265 14.37 10.18 6.07
N LEU A 266 13.73 9.19 6.66
CA LEU A 266 12.39 9.32 7.25
C LEU A 266 12.43 9.48 8.77
N ILE A 267 13.64 9.53 9.38
CA ILE A 267 13.83 9.50 10.83
C ILE A 267 14.48 10.79 11.29
N GLU A 268 13.70 11.67 11.91
CA GLU A 268 14.10 13.01 12.37
C GLU A 268 14.41 13.01 13.87
N LEU A 269 15.56 12.45 14.28
CA LEU A 269 15.93 12.33 15.70
C LEU A 269 16.29 13.68 16.37
N ASP A 270 16.79 14.64 15.58
CA ASP A 270 17.28 15.92 16.07
C ASP A 270 16.18 16.99 16.22
N LYS A 271 14.95 16.67 15.80
CA LYS A 271 13.80 17.58 15.93
C LYS A 271 13.23 17.60 17.35
N LYS A 272 12.60 18.71 17.71
CA LYS A 272 12.04 18.93 19.06
C LYS A 272 10.81 18.11 19.37
N PHE A 273 10.08 17.60 18.33
CA PHE A 273 8.90 16.77 18.58
C PHE A 273 9.32 15.39 19.12
N ASP A 274 8.43 14.80 19.89
CA ASP A 274 8.57 13.44 20.38
C ASP A 274 7.70 12.46 19.57
N PHE A 275 8.12 11.19 19.52
CA PHE A 275 7.39 10.12 18.86
C PHE A 275 7.70 8.76 19.50
N VAL A 276 6.83 7.79 19.31
CA VAL A 276 7.00 6.44 19.84
C VAL A 276 8.25 5.81 19.27
N GLY A 277 9.17 5.37 20.15
CA GLY A 277 10.42 4.71 19.75
C GLY A 277 11.62 5.65 19.58
N LYS A 278 11.48 6.97 19.79
CA LYS A 278 12.58 7.93 19.59
C LYS A 278 13.84 7.59 20.36
N GLU A 279 13.73 7.34 21.66
CA GLU A 279 14.88 6.96 22.50
C GLU A 279 15.57 5.69 22.03
N ALA A 280 14.78 4.69 21.62
CA ALA A 280 15.31 3.44 21.11
C ALA A 280 16.06 3.66 19.80
N LEU A 281 15.51 4.45 18.87
CA LEU A 281 16.15 4.77 17.60
C LEU A 281 17.41 5.61 17.80
N GLN A 282 17.46 6.53 18.78
CA GLN A 282 18.65 7.28 19.16
C GLN A 282 19.76 6.33 19.67
N ARG A 283 19.39 5.36 20.53
CA ARG A 283 20.31 4.34 21.03
C ARG A 283 20.85 3.48 19.89
N ILE A 284 19.98 2.93 19.03
CA ILE A 284 20.36 2.12 17.88
C ILE A 284 21.34 2.88 16.96
N LYS A 285 21.03 4.13 16.65
CA LYS A 285 21.92 4.98 15.82
C LYS A 285 23.30 5.17 16.45
N LYS A 286 23.38 5.30 17.79
CA LYS A 286 24.63 5.46 18.54
C LYS A 286 25.44 4.16 18.61
N GLU A 287 24.77 3.02 18.82
CA GLU A 287 25.41 1.71 18.97
C GLU A 287 25.86 1.12 17.63
N GLY A 288 25.26 1.57 16.52
CA GLY A 288 25.50 1.05 15.18
C GLY A 288 24.60 -0.13 14.85
N LEU A 289 24.62 -0.54 13.57
CA LEU A 289 23.77 -1.60 13.05
C LEU A 289 24.52 -2.93 12.97
N SER A 290 23.86 -4.02 13.32
CA SER A 290 24.40 -5.37 13.18
C SER A 290 24.11 -5.99 11.80
N ARG A 291 23.11 -5.46 11.08
CA ARG A 291 22.68 -5.95 9.76
C ARG A 291 22.14 -4.80 8.92
N LEU A 292 22.18 -4.99 7.60
CA LEU A 292 21.58 -4.07 6.62
C LEU A 292 20.89 -4.89 5.55
N GLN A 293 19.73 -4.42 5.13
CA GLN A 293 19.04 -4.94 3.95
C GLN A 293 19.78 -4.47 2.69
N VAL A 294 20.03 -5.39 1.77
CA VAL A 294 20.71 -5.11 0.52
C VAL A 294 19.96 -5.71 -0.65
N GLY A 295 19.99 -5.02 -1.79
CA GLY A 295 19.53 -5.55 -3.08
C GLY A 295 20.65 -6.34 -3.76
N LEU A 296 20.31 -7.48 -4.34
CA LEU A 296 21.24 -8.27 -5.15
C LEU A 296 20.79 -8.24 -6.62
N ILE A 297 21.70 -7.88 -7.52
CA ILE A 297 21.49 -7.96 -8.96
C ILE A 297 22.20 -9.21 -9.45
N CYS A 298 21.45 -10.19 -9.94
CA CYS A 298 22.02 -11.39 -10.58
C CYS A 298 22.44 -11.05 -11.99
N LEU A 299 23.75 -10.95 -12.25
CA LEU A 299 24.30 -10.63 -13.57
C LEU A 299 24.62 -11.86 -14.42
N LEU A 300 24.60 -13.06 -13.85
CA LEU A 300 25.02 -14.30 -14.50
C LEU A 300 23.96 -15.40 -14.31
N TYR A 301 23.02 -15.47 -15.23
CA TYR A 301 22.15 -16.64 -15.36
C TYR A 301 22.78 -17.79 -16.14
N THR A 302 24.03 -17.63 -16.65
CA THR A 302 24.70 -18.54 -17.57
C THR A 302 25.61 -19.56 -16.91
N SER A 303 25.84 -19.43 -15.60
CA SER A 303 26.60 -20.44 -14.85
C SER A 303 25.62 -21.21 -13.98
N PRO A 304 25.21 -22.44 -14.33
CA PRO A 304 24.35 -23.20 -13.46
C PRO A 304 25.05 -23.37 -12.11
N SER A 305 24.40 -22.92 -11.06
CA SER A 305 24.82 -23.28 -9.71
C SER A 305 24.85 -24.81 -9.61
N PRO A 306 25.78 -25.41 -8.88
CA PRO A 306 25.72 -26.84 -8.60
C PRO A 306 24.38 -27.30 -8.00
N ARG A 307 23.56 -26.34 -7.51
CA ARG A 307 22.20 -26.57 -7.02
C ARG A 307 21.11 -26.54 -8.11
N ASP A 308 21.41 -26.04 -9.30
CA ASP A 308 20.44 -25.92 -10.40
C ASP A 308 20.47 -27.14 -11.33
N GLY A 309 21.42 -28.04 -11.15
CA GLY A 309 21.51 -29.31 -11.88
C GLY A 309 20.64 -30.42 -11.26
N LEU A 310 20.27 -31.40 -12.05
CA LEU A 310 19.58 -32.62 -11.62
C LEU A 310 20.28 -33.39 -10.46
N LEU A 311 21.52 -33.00 -10.12
CA LEU A 311 22.35 -33.60 -9.08
C LEU A 311 22.28 -32.86 -7.74
N SER A 312 21.59 -31.73 -7.63
CA SER A 312 21.47 -30.96 -6.37
C SER A 312 20.24 -31.34 -5.57
N ARG A 313 19.94 -32.60 -5.44
CA ARG A 313 19.01 -33.05 -4.40
C ARG A 313 19.75 -32.94 -3.07
N MET A 314 19.36 -31.97 -2.25
CA MET A 314 19.75 -31.99 -0.83
C MET A 314 19.35 -33.33 -0.24
N PRO A 315 20.24 -34.01 0.49
CA PRO A 315 19.84 -35.18 1.27
C PRO A 315 18.71 -34.76 2.21
N SER A 316 17.66 -35.58 2.27
CA SER A 316 16.49 -35.33 3.14
C SER A 316 16.80 -35.57 4.64
N SER A 317 18.06 -35.48 5.03
CA SER A 317 18.50 -35.63 6.42
C SER A 317 19.69 -34.72 6.68
N ALA A 318 19.39 -33.56 7.16
CA ALA A 318 20.25 -32.75 8.04
C ALA A 318 19.38 -31.85 8.88
#